data_a9eab25a97e6b0f20df4404ee6d3e193
#
_entry.id   a9eab25a97e6b0f20df4404ee6d3e193
#
_cell.length_a   1.000
_cell.length_b   1.000
_cell.length_c   1.000
_cell.angle_alpha   90.00
_cell.angle_beta   90.00
_cell.angle_gamma   90.00
#
_symmetry.space_group_name_H-M   'P 1'
#
loop_
_entity.id
_entity.type
_entity.pdbx_description
1 polymer ?
#
loop_
_entity_poly.entity_id
_entity_poly.type
_entity_poly.pdbx_seq_one_letter_code
_entity_poly.pdbx_strand_id
1 'polypeptide(L)'
;MRLTERYPEVNLDKLLESFAPPPRFRGATFATYHPDPRYPSQALAKARLRSWVRDRPRGLLRPRMPGPQGVYLDGGFGVGKTHLLVAAYWEAPGPKAFLTFEELTYALGLMGLKEGARRFSGLRYLFIDEFELDDPGNAQMATHFLALTMDKGLRVATTSNTPPGALGEGRFNADQFRHQIQGLARRFAVERIEGEDYRHREAKGLPRPWGEEELLRRFREDPRPKTLDAFPELLAHLRALHPIRYRYLFVGVEVVYLRGLEPIPDQNDALRFVHFVDQVYNLGLELKASGAPLEALFPETYRHGAFAKKYGRALSRLAELLG
;
A
#
# COMPACT_ATOMS: atom_id res chain seq x y z
N MET A 1 19.05 8.81 -18.32
CA MET A 1 17.62 8.52 -18.50
C MET A 1 16.85 9.35 -17.46
N ARG A 2 15.66 9.86 -17.79
CA ARG A 2 14.84 10.67 -16.88
C ARG A 2 13.46 10.06 -16.75
N LEU A 3 12.90 10.07 -15.54
CA LEU A 3 11.50 9.65 -15.30
C LEU A 3 10.52 10.64 -15.95
N THR A 4 10.88 11.92 -15.96
CA THR A 4 10.08 13.01 -16.52
C THR A 4 9.89 12.94 -18.05
N GLU A 5 10.59 12.03 -18.73
CA GLU A 5 10.44 11.77 -20.17
C GLU A 5 9.50 10.57 -20.45
N ARG A 6 8.98 9.92 -19.42
CA ARG A 6 8.17 8.70 -19.52
C ARG A 6 6.68 8.97 -19.32
N TYR A 7 5.87 8.56 -20.27
CA TYR A 7 4.41 8.67 -20.23
C TYR A 7 3.77 7.29 -20.39
N PRO A 8 3.83 6.43 -19.34
CA PRO A 8 3.35 5.07 -19.45
C PRO A 8 1.83 5.03 -19.63
N GLU A 9 1.37 4.21 -20.58
CA GLU A 9 -0.04 3.87 -20.73
C GLU A 9 -0.36 2.59 -19.97
N VAL A 10 -1.47 2.60 -19.27
CA VAL A 10 -1.97 1.48 -18.48
C VAL A 10 -3.39 1.19 -18.91
N ASN A 11 -3.57 0.06 -19.56
CA ASN A 11 -4.88 -0.51 -19.85
C ASN A 11 -5.30 -1.49 -18.74
N LEU A 12 -6.56 -1.90 -18.79
CA LEU A 12 -7.15 -2.78 -17.78
C LEU A 12 -6.42 -4.14 -17.70
N ASP A 13 -6.10 -4.77 -18.82
CA ASP A 13 -5.48 -6.09 -18.83
C ASP A 13 -4.09 -6.05 -18.18
N LYS A 14 -3.28 -5.03 -18.53
CA LYS A 14 -1.96 -4.79 -17.90
C LYS A 14 -2.08 -4.52 -16.40
N LEU A 15 -3.13 -3.83 -15.96
CA LEU A 15 -3.39 -3.61 -14.55
C LEU A 15 -3.74 -4.93 -13.85
N LEU A 16 -4.64 -5.73 -14.40
CA LEU A 16 -5.05 -7.02 -13.82
C LEU A 16 -3.89 -8.00 -13.72
N GLU A 17 -3.00 -8.05 -14.72
CA GLU A 17 -1.79 -8.85 -14.73
C GLU A 17 -0.80 -8.45 -13.61
N SER A 18 -0.88 -7.19 -13.17
CA SER A 18 0.01 -6.67 -12.12
C SER A 18 -0.44 -6.99 -10.69
N PHE A 19 -1.60 -7.65 -10.49
CA PHE A 19 -2.17 -7.95 -9.17
C PHE A 19 -1.41 -9.06 -8.44
N ALA A 20 -0.19 -8.75 -8.06
CA ALA A 20 0.74 -9.61 -7.31
C ALA A 20 1.45 -8.79 -6.23
N PRO A 21 1.97 -9.44 -5.17
CA PRO A 21 2.73 -8.75 -4.13
C PRO A 21 3.89 -7.93 -4.68
N PRO A 22 4.16 -6.75 -4.08
CA PRO A 22 5.27 -5.91 -4.50
C PRO A 22 6.62 -6.64 -4.42
N PRO A 23 7.56 -6.38 -5.35
CA PRO A 23 8.86 -7.03 -5.41
C PRO A 23 9.66 -7.02 -4.11
N ARG A 24 9.59 -5.91 -3.34
CA ARG A 24 10.23 -5.78 -2.03
C ARG A 24 9.82 -6.90 -1.05
N PHE A 25 8.62 -7.42 -1.17
CA PHE A 25 8.07 -8.43 -0.26
C PHE A 25 8.14 -9.86 -0.81
N ARG A 26 8.93 -10.13 -1.87
CA ARG A 26 9.06 -11.49 -2.45
C ARG A 26 9.48 -12.55 -1.43
N GLY A 27 10.33 -12.18 -0.47
CA GLY A 27 10.79 -13.05 0.60
C GLY A 27 9.92 -13.08 1.85
N ALA A 28 8.79 -12.35 1.86
CA ALA A 28 7.91 -12.28 3.01
C ALA A 28 7.13 -13.59 3.16
N THR A 29 7.38 -14.30 4.24
CA THR A 29 6.71 -15.55 4.62
C THR A 29 6.30 -15.50 6.08
N PHE A 30 5.44 -16.42 6.51
CA PHE A 30 5.17 -16.54 7.96
C PHE A 30 6.43 -16.91 8.76
N ALA A 31 7.42 -17.58 8.16
CA ALA A 31 8.67 -17.90 8.83
C ALA A 31 9.54 -16.67 9.05
N THR A 32 9.62 -15.78 8.05
CA THR A 32 10.43 -14.55 8.12
C THR A 32 9.76 -13.40 8.89
N TYR A 33 8.52 -13.55 9.31
CA TYR A 33 7.88 -12.61 10.25
C TYR A 33 8.25 -12.98 11.68
N HIS A 34 9.01 -12.13 12.35
CA HIS A 34 9.47 -12.30 13.73
C HIS A 34 8.63 -11.40 14.65
N PRO A 35 7.64 -11.97 15.39
CA PRO A 35 6.88 -11.21 16.38
C PRO A 35 7.78 -10.68 17.48
N ASP A 36 7.57 -9.43 17.88
CA ASP A 36 8.22 -8.86 19.04
C ASP A 36 7.55 -9.41 20.31
N PRO A 37 8.29 -10.04 21.24
CA PRO A 37 7.72 -10.58 22.48
C PRO A 37 6.99 -9.55 23.36
N ARG A 38 7.33 -8.27 23.23
CA ARG A 38 6.66 -7.17 23.93
C ARG A 38 5.23 -6.95 23.46
N TYR A 39 4.89 -7.44 22.25
CA TYR A 39 3.57 -7.26 21.63
C TYR A 39 2.94 -8.60 21.25
N PRO A 40 2.30 -9.31 22.17
CA PRO A 40 1.70 -10.63 21.92
C PRO A 40 0.68 -10.65 20.77
N SER A 41 0.06 -9.50 20.47
CA SER A 41 -0.87 -9.34 19.33
C SER A 41 -0.24 -9.70 18.00
N GLN A 42 1.06 -9.50 17.82
CA GLN A 42 1.78 -9.85 16.59
C GLN A 42 1.82 -11.37 16.35
N ALA A 43 2.16 -12.13 17.39
CA ALA A 43 2.17 -13.60 17.31
C ALA A 43 0.76 -14.16 17.09
N LEU A 44 -0.25 -13.57 17.75
CA LEU A 44 -1.64 -13.98 17.61
C LEU A 44 -2.18 -13.71 16.20
N ALA A 45 -1.95 -12.51 15.65
CA ALA A 45 -2.36 -12.16 14.30
C ALA A 45 -1.70 -13.07 13.25
N LYS A 46 -0.38 -13.37 13.40
CA LYS A 46 0.34 -14.33 12.57
C LYS A 46 -0.33 -15.71 12.59
N ALA A 47 -0.61 -16.24 13.79
CA ALA A 47 -1.20 -17.56 13.96
C ALA A 47 -2.62 -17.65 13.37
N ARG A 48 -3.46 -16.64 13.64
CA ARG A 48 -4.85 -16.57 13.15
C ARG A 48 -4.93 -16.40 11.64
N LEU A 49 -4.13 -15.51 11.06
CA LEU A 49 -4.11 -15.33 9.60
C LEU A 49 -3.63 -16.60 8.91
N ARG A 50 -2.59 -17.25 9.43
CA ARG A 50 -2.10 -18.52 8.88
C ARG A 50 -3.13 -19.63 8.99
N SER A 51 -3.83 -19.75 10.12
CA SER A 51 -4.93 -20.70 10.29
C SER A 51 -6.05 -20.43 9.28
N TRP A 52 -6.44 -19.15 9.13
CA TRP A 52 -7.48 -18.76 8.18
C TRP A 52 -7.13 -19.13 6.74
N VAL A 53 -5.90 -18.93 6.30
CA VAL A 53 -5.46 -19.32 4.95
C VAL A 53 -5.50 -20.83 4.74
N ARG A 54 -5.09 -21.61 5.77
CA ARG A 54 -5.03 -23.10 5.71
C ARG A 54 -6.39 -23.75 5.87
N ASP A 55 -7.35 -23.06 6.46
CA ASP A 55 -8.68 -23.58 6.64
C ASP A 55 -9.35 -23.76 5.26
N ARG A 56 -9.33 -25.02 4.81
CA ARG A 56 -9.92 -25.41 3.54
C ARG A 56 -11.43 -25.61 3.75
N PRO A 57 -12.30 -24.96 2.96
CA PRO A 57 -13.68 -25.43 2.90
C PRO A 57 -13.65 -26.90 2.47
N ARG A 58 -13.93 -27.78 3.41
CA ARG A 58 -14.00 -29.21 3.17
C ARG A 58 -15.26 -29.51 2.36
N GLY A 59 -15.08 -29.95 1.10
CA GLY A 59 -16.02 -30.60 0.21
C GLY A 59 -17.46 -30.09 0.15
N LEU A 60 -18.14 -30.31 -0.96
CA LEU A 60 -19.53 -29.94 -1.28
C LEU A 60 -20.60 -30.42 -0.26
N LEU A 61 -20.25 -31.26 0.72
CA LEU A 61 -21.16 -31.94 1.64
C LEU A 61 -21.03 -31.52 3.12
N ARG A 62 -20.20 -30.52 3.46
CA ARG A 62 -20.12 -30.05 4.84
C ARG A 62 -20.63 -28.63 4.98
N PRO A 63 -21.48 -28.34 6.00
CA PRO A 63 -21.98 -27.01 6.24
C PRO A 63 -20.81 -26.04 6.41
N ARG A 64 -20.99 -24.83 5.84
CA ARG A 64 -20.07 -23.69 5.94
C ARG A 64 -19.75 -23.50 7.42
N MET A 65 -18.48 -23.67 7.81
CA MET A 65 -18.07 -23.40 9.20
C MET A 65 -18.47 -21.95 9.54
N PRO A 66 -19.14 -21.73 10.67
CA PRO A 66 -19.47 -20.37 11.10
C PRO A 66 -18.20 -19.64 11.53
N GLY A 67 -17.59 -18.94 10.58
CA GLY A 67 -16.41 -18.11 10.81
C GLY A 67 -16.38 -16.94 9.85
N PRO A 68 -15.67 -15.86 10.20
CA PRO A 68 -15.57 -14.69 9.34
C PRO A 68 -14.96 -15.05 7.99
N GLN A 69 -15.57 -14.54 6.92
CA GLN A 69 -15.12 -14.78 5.55
C GLN A 69 -13.82 -14.06 5.24
N GLY A 70 -13.51 -13.01 6.01
CA GLY A 70 -12.32 -12.19 5.84
C GLY A 70 -11.50 -12.02 7.10
N VAL A 71 -10.27 -11.53 6.92
CA VAL A 71 -9.38 -11.07 8.00
C VAL A 71 -8.99 -9.63 7.74
N TYR A 72 -9.13 -8.80 8.75
CA TYR A 72 -8.76 -7.38 8.73
C TYR A 72 -7.60 -7.15 9.69
N LEU A 73 -6.42 -6.87 9.14
CA LEU A 73 -5.22 -6.56 9.92
C LEU A 73 -5.17 -5.06 10.20
N ASP A 74 -5.47 -4.67 11.43
CA ASP A 74 -5.41 -3.30 11.93
C ASP A 74 -4.12 -3.05 12.72
N GLY A 75 -3.58 -1.84 12.65
CA GLY A 75 -2.42 -1.46 13.46
C GLY A 75 -1.64 -0.29 12.89
N GLY A 76 -0.66 0.21 13.67
CA GLY A 76 0.22 1.31 13.29
C GLY A 76 1.10 1.02 12.08
N PHE A 77 1.91 2.01 11.71
CA PHE A 77 2.91 1.83 10.66
C PHE A 77 4.02 0.86 11.10
N GLY A 78 4.67 0.21 10.15
CA GLY A 78 5.86 -0.61 10.38
C GLY A 78 5.69 -1.85 11.27
N VAL A 79 4.47 -2.20 11.69
CA VAL A 79 4.24 -3.39 12.53
C VAL A 79 4.18 -4.70 11.72
N GLY A 80 4.43 -4.64 10.41
CA GLY A 80 4.54 -5.81 9.54
C GLY A 80 3.23 -6.34 8.96
N LYS A 81 2.15 -5.52 8.89
CA LYS A 81 0.87 -5.91 8.29
C LYS A 81 1.00 -6.40 6.85
N THR A 82 1.65 -5.62 5.98
CA THR A 82 1.92 -5.98 4.57
C THR A 82 2.73 -7.26 4.47
N HIS A 83 3.75 -7.45 5.34
CA HIS A 83 4.51 -8.70 5.41
C HIS A 83 3.61 -9.91 5.66
N LEU A 84 2.74 -9.84 6.68
CA LEU A 84 1.79 -10.90 6.99
C LEU A 84 0.79 -11.13 5.85
N LEU A 85 0.28 -10.06 5.23
CA LEU A 85 -0.65 -10.17 4.11
C LEU A 85 0.00 -10.88 2.91
N VAL A 86 1.25 -10.54 2.59
CA VAL A 86 2.02 -11.19 1.52
C VAL A 86 2.35 -12.64 1.88
N ALA A 87 2.72 -12.92 3.13
CA ALA A 87 2.94 -14.30 3.59
C ALA A 87 1.67 -15.17 3.42
N ALA A 88 0.51 -14.59 3.72
CA ALA A 88 -0.78 -15.24 3.51
C ALA A 88 -1.07 -15.45 2.02
N TYR A 89 -0.75 -14.48 1.17
CA TYR A 89 -0.89 -14.63 -0.28
C TYR A 89 -0.06 -15.81 -0.80
N TRP A 90 1.21 -15.92 -0.41
CA TRP A 90 2.05 -17.03 -0.90
C TRP A 90 1.56 -18.41 -0.41
N GLU A 91 1.06 -18.50 0.82
CA GLU A 91 0.55 -19.77 1.38
C GLU A 91 -0.88 -20.12 0.92
N ALA A 92 -1.67 -19.15 0.43
CA ALA A 92 -3.04 -19.35 -0.02
C ALA A 92 -3.12 -20.26 -1.27
N PRO A 93 -3.96 -21.29 -1.27
CA PRO A 93 -4.12 -22.20 -2.42
C PRO A 93 -5.13 -21.66 -3.44
N GLY A 94 -4.90 -21.94 -4.71
CA GLY A 94 -5.82 -21.67 -5.82
C GLY A 94 -5.72 -20.26 -6.40
N PRO A 95 -6.68 -19.87 -7.25
CA PRO A 95 -6.67 -18.56 -7.88
C PRO A 95 -6.78 -17.44 -6.86
N LYS A 96 -5.88 -16.47 -6.95
CA LYS A 96 -5.73 -15.38 -5.99
C LYS A 96 -5.19 -14.13 -6.64
N ALA A 97 -5.49 -12.97 -6.05
CA ALA A 97 -4.93 -11.69 -6.44
C ALA A 97 -4.46 -10.91 -5.20
N PHE A 98 -3.43 -10.09 -5.40
CA PHE A 98 -2.93 -9.12 -4.43
C PHE A 98 -2.91 -7.75 -5.07
N LEU A 99 -3.48 -6.76 -4.43
CA LEU A 99 -3.56 -5.39 -4.92
C LEU A 99 -3.72 -4.41 -3.76
N THR A 100 -3.44 -3.15 -4.01
CA THR A 100 -3.77 -2.08 -3.07
C THR A 100 -5.24 -1.69 -3.20
N PHE A 101 -5.78 -1.03 -2.17
CA PHE A 101 -7.14 -0.48 -2.24
C PHE A 101 -7.32 0.50 -3.41
N GLU A 102 -6.30 1.32 -3.69
CA GLU A 102 -6.29 2.25 -4.81
C GLU A 102 -6.35 1.52 -6.17
N GLU A 103 -5.59 0.45 -6.33
CA GLU A 103 -5.64 -0.39 -7.55
C GLU A 103 -7.01 -1.05 -7.72
N LEU A 104 -7.64 -1.50 -6.62
CA LEU A 104 -8.99 -2.07 -6.66
C LEU A 104 -10.00 -1.03 -7.14
N THR A 105 -10.04 0.13 -6.51
CA THR A 105 -11.02 1.19 -6.84
C THR A 105 -10.84 1.71 -8.25
N TYR A 106 -9.59 1.87 -8.69
CA TYR A 106 -9.29 2.26 -10.07
C TYR A 106 -9.75 1.20 -11.08
N ALA A 107 -9.46 -0.07 -10.84
CA ALA A 107 -9.92 -1.16 -11.71
C ALA A 107 -11.45 -1.23 -11.79
N LEU A 108 -12.12 -1.11 -10.64
CA LEU A 108 -13.59 -1.07 -10.59
C LEU A 108 -14.17 0.16 -11.28
N GLY A 109 -13.49 1.32 -11.19
CA GLY A 109 -13.88 2.53 -11.93
C GLY A 109 -13.83 2.35 -13.44
N LEU A 110 -12.82 1.62 -13.95
CA LEU A 110 -12.69 1.32 -15.39
C LEU A 110 -13.72 0.26 -15.88
N MET A 111 -13.98 -0.76 -15.07
CA MET A 111 -14.84 -1.89 -15.46
C MET A 111 -16.31 -1.66 -15.12
N GLY A 112 -16.59 -0.87 -14.10
CA GLY A 112 -17.86 -0.88 -13.41
C GLY A 112 -18.04 -2.11 -12.49
N LEU A 113 -18.94 -1.98 -11.54
CA LEU A 113 -19.14 -2.95 -10.47
C LEU A 113 -19.50 -4.37 -10.98
N LYS A 114 -20.39 -4.46 -11.99
CA LYS A 114 -20.89 -5.73 -12.52
C LYS A 114 -19.79 -6.54 -13.21
N GLU A 115 -19.02 -5.88 -14.08
CA GLU A 115 -17.91 -6.53 -14.78
C GLU A 115 -16.77 -6.85 -13.81
N GLY A 116 -16.47 -5.96 -12.86
CA GLY A 116 -15.54 -6.23 -11.78
C GLY A 116 -15.90 -7.49 -10.99
N ALA A 117 -17.15 -7.59 -10.54
CA ALA A 117 -17.63 -8.78 -9.83
C ALA A 117 -17.53 -10.06 -10.68
N ARG A 118 -17.72 -9.96 -12.00
CA ARG A 118 -17.55 -11.07 -12.94
C ARG A 118 -16.08 -11.49 -13.08
N ARG A 119 -15.17 -10.54 -13.28
CA ARG A 119 -13.72 -10.80 -13.44
C ARG A 119 -13.10 -11.43 -12.18
N PHE A 120 -13.51 -10.98 -11.01
CA PHE A 120 -13.01 -11.49 -9.74
C PHE A 120 -13.74 -12.76 -9.25
N SER A 121 -14.83 -13.19 -9.88
CA SER A 121 -15.61 -14.37 -9.45
C SER A 121 -14.84 -15.69 -9.54
N GLY A 122 -13.79 -15.77 -10.37
CA GLY A 122 -12.91 -16.93 -10.47
C GLY A 122 -11.85 -17.02 -9.37
N LEU A 123 -11.70 -15.95 -8.57
CA LEU A 123 -10.73 -15.95 -7.47
C LEU A 123 -11.31 -16.64 -6.24
N ARG A 124 -10.42 -17.33 -5.53
CA ARG A 124 -10.71 -17.89 -4.21
C ARG A 124 -10.29 -16.94 -3.09
N TYR A 125 -9.21 -16.20 -3.28
CA TYR A 125 -8.65 -15.26 -2.32
C TYR A 125 -8.37 -13.91 -2.98
N LEU A 126 -8.69 -12.84 -2.24
CA LEU A 126 -8.33 -11.49 -2.58
C LEU A 126 -7.60 -10.85 -1.40
N PHE A 127 -6.39 -10.37 -1.63
CA PHE A 127 -5.55 -9.70 -0.65
C PHE A 127 -5.48 -8.21 -1.01
N ILE A 128 -5.97 -7.35 -0.11
CA ILE A 128 -6.06 -5.91 -0.35
C ILE A 128 -5.17 -5.19 0.66
N ASP A 129 -4.10 -4.59 0.20
CA ASP A 129 -3.23 -3.79 1.05
C ASP A 129 -3.73 -2.34 1.13
N GLU A 130 -3.46 -1.67 2.26
CA GLU A 130 -3.78 -0.26 2.49
C GLU A 130 -5.27 0.08 2.30
N PHE A 131 -6.16 -0.69 2.92
CA PHE A 131 -7.61 -0.47 2.85
C PHE A 131 -8.02 0.79 3.63
N GLU A 132 -8.09 1.91 2.93
CA GLU A 132 -8.38 3.24 3.48
C GLU A 132 -9.58 3.84 2.73
N LEU A 133 -10.67 4.14 3.45
CA LEU A 133 -11.87 4.75 2.88
C LEU A 133 -11.75 6.28 2.95
N ASP A 134 -11.02 6.86 2.02
CA ASP A 134 -10.72 8.30 1.97
C ASP A 134 -11.75 9.10 1.18
N ASP A 135 -12.50 8.45 0.30
CA ASP A 135 -13.46 9.04 -0.63
C ASP A 135 -14.79 8.26 -0.57
N PRO A 136 -15.94 8.95 -0.51
CA PRO A 136 -17.24 8.30 -0.37
C PRO A 136 -17.63 7.43 -1.58
N GLY A 137 -17.28 7.85 -2.80
CA GLY A 137 -17.54 7.08 -4.01
C GLY A 137 -16.77 5.76 -4.04
N ASN A 138 -15.48 5.84 -3.70
CA ASN A 138 -14.62 4.66 -3.58
C ASN A 138 -15.08 3.75 -2.43
N ALA A 139 -15.51 4.31 -1.31
CA ALA A 139 -16.03 3.55 -0.18
C ALA A 139 -17.31 2.78 -0.58
N GLN A 140 -18.25 3.43 -1.23
CA GLN A 140 -19.49 2.81 -1.69
C GLN A 140 -19.23 1.70 -2.71
N MET A 141 -18.39 1.98 -3.71
CA MET A 141 -18.05 1.02 -4.75
C MET A 141 -17.36 -0.21 -4.19
N ALA A 142 -16.36 -0.03 -3.31
CA ALA A 142 -15.62 -1.14 -2.71
C ALA A 142 -16.50 -1.97 -1.76
N THR A 143 -17.34 -1.33 -0.94
CA THR A 143 -18.24 -2.06 -0.02
C THR A 143 -19.26 -2.91 -0.78
N HIS A 144 -19.86 -2.38 -1.85
CA HIS A 144 -20.77 -3.14 -2.72
C HIS A 144 -20.04 -4.29 -3.41
N PHE A 145 -18.86 -4.05 -3.99
CA PHE A 145 -18.09 -5.08 -4.66
C PHE A 145 -17.73 -6.22 -3.70
N LEU A 146 -17.22 -5.89 -2.51
CA LEU A 146 -16.84 -6.90 -1.51
C LEU A 146 -18.06 -7.68 -1.00
N ALA A 147 -19.19 -7.01 -0.75
CA ALA A 147 -20.41 -7.69 -0.37
C ALA A 147 -20.84 -8.73 -1.42
N LEU A 148 -20.93 -8.31 -2.68
CA LEU A 148 -21.34 -9.18 -3.81
C LEU A 148 -20.42 -10.37 -4.02
N THR A 149 -19.10 -10.15 -3.88
CA THR A 149 -18.11 -11.20 -4.18
C THR A 149 -17.89 -12.14 -3.00
N MET A 150 -17.92 -11.63 -1.78
CA MET A 150 -17.84 -12.45 -0.56
C MET A 150 -19.09 -13.34 -0.41
N ASP A 151 -20.29 -12.86 -0.76
CA ASP A 151 -21.51 -13.69 -0.81
C ASP A 151 -21.38 -14.89 -1.75
N LYS A 152 -20.58 -14.76 -2.81
CA LYS A 152 -20.24 -15.84 -3.75
C LYS A 152 -19.06 -16.72 -3.29
N GLY A 153 -18.50 -16.46 -2.10
CA GLY A 153 -17.48 -17.30 -1.51
C GLY A 153 -16.04 -16.78 -1.63
N LEU A 154 -15.83 -15.58 -2.18
CA LEU A 154 -14.52 -14.94 -2.17
C LEU A 154 -14.06 -14.72 -0.72
N ARG A 155 -12.85 -15.14 -0.42
CA ARG A 155 -12.20 -14.89 0.88
C ARG A 155 -11.29 -13.69 0.76
N VAL A 156 -11.42 -12.75 1.68
CA VAL A 156 -10.70 -11.46 1.61
C VAL A 156 -9.83 -11.26 2.85
N ALA A 157 -8.56 -10.92 2.64
CA ALA A 157 -7.71 -10.42 3.72
C ALA A 157 -7.26 -9.00 3.37
N THR A 158 -7.24 -8.11 4.37
CA THR A 158 -6.87 -6.71 4.14
C THR A 158 -6.04 -6.15 5.27
N THR A 159 -5.26 -5.11 4.97
CA THR A 159 -4.53 -4.30 5.95
C THR A 159 -5.08 -2.90 6.01
N SER A 160 -5.04 -2.27 7.17
CA SER A 160 -5.35 -0.85 7.33
C SER A 160 -4.59 -0.24 8.51
N ASN A 161 -4.46 1.08 8.50
CA ASN A 161 -4.00 1.85 9.66
C ASN A 161 -5.18 2.46 10.45
N THR A 162 -6.41 2.09 10.06
CA THR A 162 -7.66 2.59 10.65
C THR A 162 -8.52 1.41 11.05
N PRO A 163 -8.97 1.34 12.33
CA PRO A 163 -9.87 0.28 12.74
C PRO A 163 -11.18 0.31 11.93
N PRO A 164 -11.84 -0.85 11.70
CA PRO A 164 -13.03 -0.90 10.86
C PRO A 164 -14.16 0.04 11.31
N GLY A 165 -14.29 0.27 12.62
CA GLY A 165 -15.31 1.19 13.17
C GLY A 165 -15.04 2.66 12.91
N ALA A 166 -13.80 3.03 12.60
CA ALA A 166 -13.37 4.41 12.33
C ALA A 166 -13.09 4.67 10.84
N LEU A 167 -13.42 3.73 9.96
CA LEU A 167 -13.26 3.91 8.52
C LEU A 167 -14.12 5.07 8.01
N GLY A 168 -13.50 6.02 7.33
CA GLY A 168 -14.16 7.21 6.78
C GLY A 168 -14.40 8.34 7.79
N GLU A 169 -14.09 8.18 9.09
CA GLU A 169 -14.23 9.26 10.08
C GLU A 169 -13.35 10.46 9.74
N GLY A 170 -13.95 11.67 9.83
CA GLY A 170 -13.25 12.94 9.62
C GLY A 170 -12.91 13.25 8.15
N ARG A 171 -13.28 12.43 7.18
CA ARG A 171 -12.95 12.63 5.74
C ARG A 171 -14.15 12.94 4.87
N PHE A 172 -15.31 12.39 5.21
CA PHE A 172 -16.59 12.67 4.56
C PHE A 172 -17.73 12.41 5.55
N ASN A 173 -18.97 12.70 5.16
CA ASN A 173 -20.12 12.39 6.02
C ASN A 173 -20.33 10.85 6.10
N ALA A 174 -19.47 10.20 6.90
CA ALA A 174 -19.45 8.75 7.07
C ALA A 174 -20.78 8.19 7.61
N ASP A 175 -21.63 9.02 8.24
CA ASP A 175 -22.91 8.60 8.80
C ASP A 175 -23.83 8.02 7.74
N GLN A 176 -23.82 8.54 6.52
CA GLN A 176 -24.62 8.03 5.42
C GLN A 176 -24.21 6.62 4.97
N PHE A 177 -22.94 6.24 5.19
CA PHE A 177 -22.39 4.95 4.80
C PHE A 177 -22.12 4.01 5.98
N ARG A 178 -22.40 4.47 7.20
CA ARG A 178 -22.09 3.73 8.45
C ARG A 178 -22.64 2.31 8.43
N HIS A 179 -23.89 2.12 8.01
CA HIS A 179 -24.50 0.80 7.95
C HIS A 179 -23.79 -0.13 6.95
N GLN A 180 -23.37 0.39 5.81
CA GLN A 180 -22.68 -0.39 4.78
C GLN A 180 -21.27 -0.78 5.27
N ILE A 181 -20.52 0.17 5.85
CA ILE A 181 -19.20 -0.05 6.43
C ILE A 181 -19.29 -1.06 7.58
N GLN A 182 -20.26 -0.92 8.48
CA GLN A 182 -20.48 -1.87 9.57
C GLN A 182 -20.92 -3.25 9.06
N GLY A 183 -21.78 -3.30 8.03
CA GLY A 183 -22.18 -4.54 7.38
C GLY A 183 -21.00 -5.29 6.78
N LEU A 184 -20.07 -4.56 6.16
CA LEU A 184 -18.82 -5.12 5.67
C LEU A 184 -17.90 -5.56 6.81
N ALA A 185 -17.73 -4.73 7.83
CA ALA A 185 -16.86 -5.02 8.97
C ALA A 185 -17.23 -6.32 9.69
N ARG A 186 -18.53 -6.63 9.80
CA ARG A 186 -19.01 -7.90 10.41
C ARG A 186 -18.58 -9.16 9.68
N ARG A 187 -18.12 -9.04 8.42
CA ARG A 187 -17.63 -10.16 7.62
C ARG A 187 -16.17 -10.50 7.90
N PHE A 188 -15.47 -9.63 8.65
CA PHE A 188 -14.05 -9.77 8.94
C PHE A 188 -13.78 -10.12 10.40
N ALA A 189 -12.84 -11.03 10.62
CA ALA A 189 -12.14 -11.10 11.91
C ALA A 189 -11.13 -9.95 11.94
N VAL A 190 -11.24 -9.11 12.96
CA VAL A 190 -10.32 -7.98 13.16
C VAL A 190 -9.15 -8.44 14.03
N GLU A 191 -7.95 -8.35 13.49
CA GLU A 191 -6.71 -8.65 14.19
C GLU A 191 -5.91 -7.37 14.37
N ARG A 192 -5.91 -6.84 15.58
CA ARG A 192 -5.12 -5.66 15.92
C ARG A 192 -3.68 -6.06 16.16
N ILE A 193 -2.76 -5.40 15.47
CA ILE A 193 -1.32 -5.63 15.57
C ILE A 193 -0.70 -4.40 16.23
N GLU A 194 -0.25 -4.55 17.46
CA GLU A 194 0.43 -3.52 18.21
C GLU A 194 1.94 -3.58 17.94
N GLY A 195 2.61 -2.44 18.10
CA GLY A 195 4.07 -2.37 17.96
C GLY A 195 4.56 -0.98 17.62
N GLU A 196 5.85 -0.78 17.80
CA GLU A 196 6.57 0.38 17.28
C GLU A 196 6.83 0.20 15.78
N ASP A 197 6.96 1.31 15.05
CA ASP A 197 7.34 1.25 13.64
C ASP A 197 8.74 0.61 13.52
N TYR A 198 8.80 -0.59 12.95
CA TYR A 198 10.05 -1.35 12.78
C TYR A 198 11.13 -0.55 12.06
N ARG A 199 10.74 0.31 11.12
CA ARG A 199 11.66 1.14 10.34
C ARG A 199 12.38 2.21 11.16
N HIS A 200 11.83 2.57 12.32
CA HIS A 200 12.45 3.53 13.26
C HIS A 200 13.36 2.89 14.30
N ARG A 201 13.36 1.55 14.43
CA ARG A 201 14.18 0.86 15.43
C ARG A 201 15.69 1.00 15.19
N GLU A 202 16.09 1.18 13.93
CA GLU A 202 17.50 1.32 13.52
C GLU A 202 17.91 2.77 13.20
N ALA A 203 16.96 3.70 13.08
CA ALA A 203 17.24 5.06 12.66
C ALA A 203 17.53 5.99 13.84
N LYS A 204 18.79 6.35 14.03
CA LYS A 204 19.22 7.49 14.85
C LYS A 204 18.99 8.79 14.07
N GLY A 205 17.77 9.32 14.05
CA GLY A 205 17.38 10.52 13.32
C GLY A 205 17.04 10.26 11.83
N LEU A 206 16.49 11.27 11.16
CA LEU A 206 16.26 11.19 9.71
C LEU A 206 17.59 11.39 8.97
N PRO A 207 17.86 10.56 7.92
CA PRO A 207 19.05 10.73 7.11
C PRO A 207 19.03 12.07 6.38
N ARG A 208 20.18 12.67 6.21
CA ARG A 208 20.32 13.92 5.46
C ARG A 208 20.56 13.62 3.98
N PRO A 209 19.82 14.26 3.07
CA PRO A 209 20.15 14.26 1.66
C PRO A 209 21.59 14.73 1.42
N TRP A 210 22.21 14.23 0.38
CA TRP A 210 23.60 14.61 0.02
C TRP A 210 23.68 16.07 -0.48
N GLY A 211 24.90 16.60 -0.57
CA GLY A 211 25.18 17.77 -1.37
C GLY A 211 24.99 17.45 -2.88
N GLU A 212 24.68 18.47 -3.68
CA GLU A 212 24.40 18.25 -5.10
C GLU A 212 25.63 17.71 -5.86
N GLU A 213 26.82 18.20 -5.57
CA GLU A 213 28.07 17.73 -6.19
C GLU A 213 28.32 16.24 -5.90
N GLU A 214 28.10 15.82 -4.65
CA GLU A 214 28.25 14.42 -4.26
C GLU A 214 27.21 13.52 -4.94
N LEU A 215 25.94 13.97 -5.03
CA LEU A 215 24.90 13.26 -5.76
C LEU A 215 25.30 13.05 -7.23
N LEU A 216 25.74 14.11 -7.90
CA LEU A 216 26.13 14.06 -9.32
C LEU A 216 27.39 13.22 -9.55
N ARG A 217 28.33 13.25 -8.61
CA ARG A 217 29.52 12.39 -8.67
C ARG A 217 29.10 10.92 -8.60
N ARG A 218 28.30 10.55 -7.59
CA ARG A 218 27.80 9.17 -7.41
C ARG A 218 26.91 8.72 -8.57
N PHE A 219 26.10 9.61 -9.10
CA PHE A 219 25.31 9.31 -10.30
C PHE A 219 26.21 8.94 -11.49
N ARG A 220 27.31 9.65 -11.72
CA ARG A 220 28.24 9.31 -12.81
C ARG A 220 28.93 7.96 -12.61
N GLU A 221 29.31 7.65 -11.38
CA GLU A 221 30.05 6.45 -11.00
C GLU A 221 29.17 5.18 -10.90
N ASP A 222 27.88 5.30 -10.70
CA ASP A 222 26.96 4.16 -10.57
C ASP A 222 26.74 3.49 -11.94
N PRO A 223 27.11 2.21 -12.13
CA PRO A 223 26.93 1.52 -13.42
C PRO A 223 25.53 0.98 -13.65
N ARG A 224 24.66 0.99 -12.64
CA ARG A 224 23.33 0.37 -12.70
C ARG A 224 22.35 1.19 -13.54
N PRO A 225 21.25 0.57 -14.01
CA PRO A 225 20.16 1.29 -14.65
C PRO A 225 19.56 2.35 -13.69
N LYS A 226 19.69 3.62 -14.05
CA LYS A 226 19.39 4.73 -13.15
C LYS A 226 18.76 5.91 -13.87
N THR A 227 18.06 6.74 -13.08
CA THR A 227 17.49 8.01 -13.54
C THR A 227 18.04 9.17 -12.70
N LEU A 228 18.05 10.36 -13.31
CA LEU A 228 18.37 11.61 -12.63
C LEU A 228 17.34 12.66 -13.02
N ASP A 229 16.56 13.11 -12.08
CA ASP A 229 15.49 14.08 -12.27
C ASP A 229 15.65 15.24 -11.29
N ALA A 230 15.35 16.47 -11.73
CA ALA A 230 15.21 17.60 -10.84
C ALA A 230 13.88 17.51 -10.11
N PHE A 231 13.87 17.76 -8.81
CA PHE A 231 12.69 17.56 -7.98
C PHE A 231 11.47 18.39 -8.41
N PRO A 232 11.58 19.70 -8.75
CA PRO A 232 10.45 20.48 -9.26
C PRO A 232 9.90 19.95 -10.58
N GLU A 233 10.77 19.49 -11.49
CA GLU A 233 10.35 18.90 -12.76
C GLU A 233 9.62 17.58 -12.55
N LEU A 234 10.09 16.76 -11.61
CA LEU A 234 9.40 15.53 -11.22
C LEU A 234 8.01 15.83 -10.67
N LEU A 235 7.85 16.79 -9.74
CA LEU A 235 6.53 17.17 -9.21
C LEU A 235 5.59 17.61 -10.34
N ALA A 236 6.07 18.45 -11.26
CA ALA A 236 5.28 18.88 -12.42
C ALA A 236 4.85 17.69 -13.30
N HIS A 237 5.75 16.72 -13.51
CA HIS A 237 5.45 15.52 -14.28
C HIS A 237 4.42 14.62 -13.58
N LEU A 238 4.54 14.44 -12.26
CA LEU A 238 3.58 13.66 -11.48
C LEU A 238 2.17 14.26 -11.51
N ARG A 239 2.03 15.59 -11.65
CA ARG A 239 0.72 16.25 -11.86
C ARG A 239 0.04 15.81 -13.16
N ALA A 240 0.80 15.58 -14.20
CA ALA A 240 0.29 15.20 -15.52
C ALA A 240 -0.12 13.73 -15.60
N LEU A 241 0.24 12.90 -14.63
CA LEU A 241 -0.03 11.47 -14.61
C LEU A 241 -1.00 11.09 -13.49
N HIS A 242 -1.87 10.12 -13.76
CA HIS A 242 -2.63 9.48 -12.69
C HIS A 242 -1.69 8.60 -11.82
N PRO A 243 -1.80 8.60 -10.47
CA PRO A 243 -0.88 7.87 -9.58
C PRO A 243 -0.73 6.37 -9.89
N ILE A 244 -1.78 5.73 -10.40
CA ILE A 244 -1.73 4.32 -10.83
C ILE A 244 -0.66 4.04 -11.89
N ARG A 245 -0.25 5.08 -12.64
CA ARG A 245 0.79 4.97 -13.67
C ARG A 245 2.19 5.04 -13.12
N TYR A 246 2.38 5.50 -11.88
CA TYR A 246 3.72 5.78 -11.33
C TYR A 246 4.60 4.53 -11.27
N ARG A 247 4.05 3.36 -10.93
CA ARG A 247 4.82 2.12 -10.93
C ARG A 247 5.49 1.79 -12.27
N TYR A 248 4.88 2.21 -13.37
CA TYR A 248 5.37 1.94 -14.71
C TYR A 248 6.43 2.96 -15.18
N LEU A 249 6.62 4.07 -14.45
CA LEU A 249 7.75 4.98 -14.65
C LEU A 249 9.09 4.29 -14.41
N PHE A 250 9.12 3.27 -13.57
CA PHE A 250 10.34 2.63 -13.10
C PHE A 250 10.73 1.37 -13.88
N VAL A 251 10.10 1.07 -15.00
CA VAL A 251 10.46 -0.09 -15.81
C VAL A 251 11.92 -0.01 -16.26
N GLY A 252 12.73 -1.02 -15.87
CA GLY A 252 14.16 -1.06 -16.16
C GLY A 252 15.00 -0.07 -15.36
N VAL A 253 14.53 0.42 -14.21
CA VAL A 253 15.26 1.29 -13.28
C VAL A 253 15.58 0.51 -12.01
N GLU A 254 16.79 0.67 -11.50
CA GLU A 254 17.23 0.12 -10.21
C GLU A 254 17.48 1.23 -9.18
N VAL A 255 17.98 2.39 -9.66
CA VAL A 255 18.31 3.52 -8.78
C VAL A 255 17.70 4.81 -9.29
N VAL A 256 17.02 5.51 -8.39
CA VAL A 256 16.43 6.83 -8.65
C VAL A 256 17.29 7.90 -7.98
N TYR A 257 17.77 8.85 -8.75
CA TYR A 257 18.49 10.03 -8.27
C TYR A 257 17.59 11.26 -8.40
N LEU A 258 17.35 11.96 -7.28
CA LEU A 258 16.57 13.20 -7.21
C LEU A 258 17.46 14.34 -6.72
N ARG A 259 17.61 15.37 -7.54
CA ARG A 259 18.36 16.56 -7.16
C ARG A 259 17.43 17.69 -6.70
N GLY A 260 17.85 18.39 -5.65
CA GLY A 260 17.20 19.61 -5.20
C GLY A 260 15.85 19.39 -4.53
N LEU A 261 15.78 18.44 -3.57
CA LEU A 261 14.59 18.32 -2.72
C LEU A 261 14.31 19.68 -2.06
N GLU A 262 13.03 20.07 -2.06
CA GLU A 262 12.56 21.31 -1.46
C GLU A 262 11.19 21.11 -0.80
N PRO A 263 10.75 22.01 0.09
CA PRO A 263 9.43 21.94 0.69
C PRO A 263 8.31 21.92 -0.34
N ILE A 264 7.29 21.09 -0.12
CA ILE A 264 6.14 20.94 -1.02
C ILE A 264 4.93 21.67 -0.41
N PRO A 265 4.66 22.92 -0.81
CA PRO A 265 3.60 23.72 -0.20
C PRO A 265 2.19 23.34 -0.70
N ASP A 266 2.06 22.77 -1.88
CA ASP A 266 0.77 22.30 -2.41
C ASP A 266 0.45 20.90 -1.91
N GLN A 267 -0.75 20.73 -1.33
CA GLN A 267 -1.15 19.47 -0.72
C GLN A 267 -1.35 18.35 -1.75
N ASN A 268 -1.82 18.68 -2.96
CA ASN A 268 -2.01 17.65 -4.00
C ASN A 268 -0.67 17.13 -4.52
N ASP A 269 0.32 18.02 -4.64
CA ASP A 269 1.69 17.62 -5.00
C ASP A 269 2.31 16.78 -3.93
N ALA A 270 2.11 17.16 -2.66
CA ALA A 270 2.62 16.39 -1.54
C ALA A 270 2.02 14.96 -1.51
N LEU A 271 0.71 14.82 -1.75
CA LEU A 271 0.08 13.50 -1.86
C LEU A 271 0.56 12.72 -3.08
N ARG A 272 0.80 13.36 -4.23
CA ARG A 272 1.38 12.71 -5.41
C ARG A 272 2.81 12.24 -5.15
N PHE A 273 3.60 13.05 -4.44
CA PHE A 273 4.93 12.64 -4.02
C PHE A 273 4.92 11.49 -3.02
N VAL A 274 3.95 11.45 -2.10
CA VAL A 274 3.72 10.27 -1.23
C VAL A 274 3.52 9.01 -2.08
N HIS A 275 2.64 9.04 -3.08
CA HIS A 275 2.43 7.90 -3.98
C HIS A 275 3.69 7.51 -4.75
N PHE A 276 4.49 8.50 -5.19
CA PHE A 276 5.77 8.23 -5.83
C PHE A 276 6.74 7.48 -4.90
N VAL A 277 6.90 7.96 -3.67
CA VAL A 277 7.75 7.31 -2.65
C VAL A 277 7.25 5.90 -2.35
N ASP A 278 5.94 5.71 -2.27
CA ASP A 278 5.32 4.41 -2.05
C ASP A 278 5.68 3.43 -3.18
N GLN A 279 5.70 3.88 -4.44
CA GLN A 279 6.11 3.02 -5.58
C GLN A 279 7.61 2.70 -5.55
N VAL A 280 8.49 3.67 -5.32
CA VAL A 280 9.94 3.44 -5.18
C VAL A 280 10.19 2.38 -4.11
N TYR A 281 9.55 2.54 -2.94
CA TYR A 281 9.67 1.61 -1.83
C TYR A 281 9.16 0.20 -2.17
N ASN A 282 7.95 0.10 -2.70
CA ASN A 282 7.30 -1.18 -3.01
C ASN A 282 8.02 -1.97 -4.12
N LEU A 283 8.60 -1.27 -5.09
CA LEU A 283 9.40 -1.88 -6.14
C LEU A 283 10.79 -2.32 -5.67
N GLY A 284 11.22 -1.91 -4.47
CA GLY A 284 12.53 -2.23 -3.92
C GLY A 284 13.66 -1.50 -4.60
N LEU A 285 13.38 -0.30 -5.15
CA LEU A 285 14.39 0.54 -5.79
C LEU A 285 15.22 1.29 -4.75
N GLU A 286 16.44 1.63 -5.09
CA GLU A 286 17.22 2.58 -4.32
C GLU A 286 16.83 4.01 -4.67
N LEU A 287 16.83 4.89 -3.66
CA LEU A 287 16.64 6.32 -3.80
C LEU A 287 17.86 7.05 -3.29
N LYS A 288 18.35 7.99 -4.06
CA LYS A 288 19.43 8.90 -3.70
C LYS A 288 18.97 10.32 -3.94
N ALA A 289 19.19 11.22 -3.00
CA ALA A 289 18.67 12.58 -3.12
C ALA A 289 19.66 13.64 -2.61
N SER A 290 19.53 14.85 -3.15
CA SER A 290 20.17 16.07 -2.63
C SER A 290 19.12 17.13 -2.34
N GLY A 291 19.44 18.11 -1.50
CA GLY A 291 18.59 19.26 -1.23
C GLY A 291 18.17 19.40 0.23
N ALA A 292 16.93 19.83 0.46
CA ALA A 292 16.41 20.11 1.78
C ALA A 292 16.35 18.88 2.69
N PRO A 293 16.48 19.05 4.01
CA PRO A 293 16.25 17.99 4.99
C PRO A 293 14.84 17.40 4.87
N LEU A 294 14.70 16.10 5.18
CA LEU A 294 13.41 15.40 5.05
C LEU A 294 12.31 16.00 5.93
N GLU A 295 12.67 16.56 7.07
CA GLU A 295 11.75 17.24 7.99
C GLU A 295 11.08 18.47 7.37
N ALA A 296 11.75 19.10 6.40
CA ALA A 296 11.25 20.29 5.73
C ALA A 296 10.34 20.00 4.53
N LEU A 297 10.29 18.76 4.04
CA LEU A 297 9.56 18.42 2.81
C LEU A 297 8.05 18.69 2.93
N PHE A 298 7.46 18.35 4.08
CA PHE A 298 6.03 18.54 4.31
C PHE A 298 5.80 19.62 5.36
N PRO A 299 5.00 20.67 5.06
CA PRO A 299 4.62 21.68 6.04
C PRO A 299 4.09 21.07 7.34
N GLU A 300 4.35 21.71 8.46
CA GLU A 300 3.91 21.21 9.78
C GLU A 300 2.39 21.00 9.84
N THR A 301 1.62 21.87 9.17
CA THR A 301 0.14 21.76 9.07
C THR A 301 -0.32 20.43 8.48
N TYR A 302 0.48 19.80 7.62
CA TYR A 302 0.14 18.49 7.04
C TYR A 302 0.30 17.34 8.03
N ARG A 303 1.15 17.51 9.05
CA ARG A 303 1.39 16.50 10.09
C ARG A 303 0.20 16.31 11.04
N HIS A 304 -0.71 17.29 11.07
CA HIS A 304 -1.90 17.30 11.94
C HIS A 304 -3.22 17.24 11.17
N GLY A 305 -3.18 17.22 9.84
CA GLY A 305 -4.35 17.20 8.96
C GLY A 305 -4.91 15.80 8.69
N ALA A 306 -5.95 15.76 7.87
CA ALA A 306 -6.65 14.53 7.47
C ALA A 306 -5.72 13.46 6.85
N PHE A 307 -4.60 13.86 6.24
CA PHE A 307 -3.63 12.97 5.61
C PHE A 307 -2.34 12.79 6.41
N ALA A 308 -2.31 13.20 7.69
CA ALA A 308 -1.12 13.12 8.55
C ALA A 308 -0.46 11.73 8.53
N LYS A 309 -1.27 10.66 8.55
CA LYS A 309 -0.80 9.28 8.47
C LYS A 309 -0.05 8.99 7.16
N LYS A 310 -0.49 9.55 6.02
CA LYS A 310 0.17 9.35 4.72
C LYS A 310 1.55 10.01 4.69
N TYR A 311 1.66 11.23 5.20
CA TYR A 311 2.93 11.94 5.29
C TYR A 311 3.91 11.27 6.25
N GLY A 312 3.44 10.83 7.42
CA GLY A 312 4.27 10.07 8.37
C GLY A 312 4.82 8.78 7.76
N ARG A 313 3.97 8.06 7.00
CA ARG A 313 4.41 6.86 6.26
C ARG A 313 5.47 7.19 5.21
N ALA A 314 5.28 8.25 4.43
CA ALA A 314 6.23 8.66 3.40
C ALA A 314 7.58 9.05 4.00
N LEU A 315 7.60 9.82 5.09
CA LEU A 315 8.83 10.17 5.81
C LEU A 315 9.55 8.94 6.33
N SER A 316 8.83 7.98 6.90
CA SER A 316 9.40 6.72 7.37
C SER A 316 10.02 5.89 6.22
N ARG A 317 9.34 5.82 5.05
CA ARG A 317 9.88 5.15 3.86
C ARG A 317 11.10 5.88 3.28
N LEU A 318 11.05 7.22 3.22
CA LEU A 318 12.20 8.03 2.79
C LEU A 318 13.40 7.85 3.72
N ALA A 319 13.17 7.78 5.03
CA ALA A 319 14.23 7.53 5.99
C ALA A 319 14.93 6.18 5.73
N GLU A 320 14.17 5.13 5.42
CA GLU A 320 14.72 3.82 5.07
C GLU A 320 15.41 3.81 3.70
N LEU A 321 14.88 4.52 2.72
CA LEU A 321 15.42 4.56 1.35
C LEU A 321 16.72 5.36 1.24
N LEU A 322 16.92 6.38 2.08
CA LEU A 322 18.07 7.29 2.06
C LEU A 322 19.14 6.95 3.11
N GLY A 323 18.81 6.13 4.11
CA GLY A 323 19.72 5.64 5.14
C GLY A 323 20.51 4.45 4.65
#